data_02cff0d50ecb47cdd426beb35ab9f062
#
_entry.id   02cff0d50ecb47cdd426beb35ab9f062
#
_cell.length_a   1.000
_cell.length_b   1.000
_cell.length_c   1.000
_cell.angle_alpha   90.00
_cell.angle_beta   90.00
_cell.angle_gamma   90.00
#
_symmetry.space_group_name_H-M   'P 1'
#
loop_
_entity.id
_entity.type
_entity.pdbx_description
1 polymer ?
#
loop_
_entity_poly.entity_id
_entity_poly.type
_entity_poly.pdbx_seq_one_letter_code
_entity_poly.pdbx_strand_id
1 'polypeptide(L)'
;MSSTGAPIDFDVQAAWLRRFSADAESNLRAFALVLREAMPERVTLHESKGLFSRNAKTTGVTVELGEHRYILSMANGRVQAQIAMVVRGVTLNTKTLPPAEWFLRLREETQKASEYAQSLSQSLDRFMTG
;
A
#
# COMPACT_ATOMS: atom_id res chain seq x y z
N MET A 1 22.91 16.40 8.37
CA MET A 1 22.36 16.01 8.09
C MET A 1 21.54 15.51 8.14
N SER A 2 21.41 15.52 8.04
CA SER A 2 20.82 15.16 7.98
C SER A 2 20.10 14.67 7.68
N SER A 3 20.09 14.27 7.47
CA SER A 3 19.14 13.75 7.01
C SER A 3 18.12 13.43 7.79
N THR A 4 18.06 14.09 8.57
CA THR A 4 17.03 14.01 9.32
C THR A 4 15.81 13.88 8.66
N GLY A 5 14.92 13.23 9.10
CA GLY A 5 13.72 13.00 8.47
C GLY A 5 13.94 12.34 7.21
N ALA A 6 15.13 11.92 7.05
CA ALA A 6 15.42 11.23 5.87
C ALA A 6 14.45 10.10 5.74
N PRO A 7 13.95 9.93 4.60
CA PRO A 7 13.02 8.89 4.37
C PRO A 7 13.72 7.56 4.54
N ILE A 8 13.05 6.55 4.24
CA ILE A 8 13.51 5.19 4.33
C ILE A 8 14.82 5.03 3.60
N ASP A 9 15.77 4.41 4.28
CA ASP A 9 17.03 4.03 3.67
C ASP A 9 16.74 3.16 2.44
N PHE A 10 17.42 3.44 1.36
CA PHE A 10 17.22 2.73 0.11
C PHE A 10 17.46 1.23 0.27
N ASP A 11 18.48 0.85 1.03
CA ASP A 11 18.79 -0.56 1.25
C ASP A 11 17.70 -1.26 2.05
N VAL A 12 17.18 -0.57 3.05
CA VAL A 12 16.08 -1.11 3.87
C VAL A 12 14.84 -1.29 2.99
N GLN A 13 14.55 -0.31 2.15
CA GLN A 13 13.40 -0.37 1.26
C GLN A 13 13.53 -1.50 0.26
N ALA A 14 14.70 -1.68 -0.32
CA ALA A 14 14.95 -2.75 -1.27
C ALA A 14 14.85 -4.12 -0.59
N ALA A 15 15.38 -4.24 0.61
CA ALA A 15 15.29 -5.49 1.37
C ALA A 15 13.84 -5.82 1.72
N TRP A 16 13.08 -4.82 2.12
CA TRP A 16 11.67 -4.98 2.43
C TRP A 16 10.89 -5.45 1.20
N LEU A 17 11.16 -4.86 0.04
CA LEU A 17 10.49 -5.26 -1.20
C LEU A 17 10.80 -6.70 -1.59
N ARG A 18 12.05 -7.11 -1.39
CA ARG A 18 12.42 -8.50 -1.68
C ARG A 18 11.67 -9.45 -0.78
N ARG A 19 11.58 -9.14 0.50
CA ARG A 19 10.83 -9.97 1.46
C ARG A 19 9.33 -9.97 1.12
N PHE A 20 8.81 -8.81 0.75
CA PHE A 20 7.40 -8.70 0.38
C PHE A 20 7.10 -9.58 -0.83
N SER A 21 7.96 -9.52 -1.85
CA SER A 21 7.74 -10.29 -3.08
C SER A 21 7.93 -11.79 -2.90
N ALA A 22 8.75 -12.20 -1.92
CA ALA A 22 9.00 -13.62 -1.68
C ALA A 22 7.74 -14.35 -1.24
N ASP A 23 6.86 -13.66 -0.51
CA ASP A 23 5.57 -14.21 -0.10
C ASP A 23 4.54 -13.11 -0.24
N ALA A 24 4.30 -12.73 -1.49
CA ALA A 24 3.49 -11.55 -1.79
C ALA A 24 2.06 -11.67 -1.27
N GLU A 25 1.47 -12.85 -1.39
CA GLU A 25 0.08 -13.03 -0.96
C GLU A 25 -0.08 -12.78 0.54
N SER A 26 0.77 -13.40 1.35
CA SER A 26 0.71 -13.25 2.80
C SER A 26 1.06 -11.82 3.23
N ASN A 27 2.08 -11.25 2.60
CA ASN A 27 2.51 -9.90 2.93
C ASN A 27 1.51 -8.86 2.49
N LEU A 28 0.84 -9.08 1.38
CA LEU A 28 -0.21 -8.17 0.92
C LEU A 28 -1.35 -8.12 1.93
N ARG A 29 -1.75 -9.28 2.45
CA ARG A 29 -2.79 -9.34 3.45
C ARG A 29 -2.38 -8.60 4.73
N ALA A 30 -1.16 -8.86 5.21
CA ALA A 30 -0.65 -8.21 6.40
C ALA A 30 -0.58 -6.69 6.22
N PHE A 31 -0.09 -6.25 5.08
CA PHE A 31 -0.01 -4.84 4.75
C PHE A 31 -1.40 -4.20 4.68
N ALA A 32 -2.34 -4.87 4.03
CA ALA A 32 -3.70 -4.37 3.90
C ALA A 32 -4.39 -4.22 5.25
N LEU A 33 -4.15 -5.18 6.16
CA LEU A 33 -4.72 -5.09 7.49
C LEU A 33 -4.14 -3.93 8.30
N VAL A 34 -2.83 -3.69 8.15
CA VAL A 34 -2.18 -2.56 8.80
C VAL A 34 -2.79 -1.24 8.30
N LEU A 35 -2.97 -1.13 7.00
CA LEU A 35 -3.55 0.07 6.41
C LEU A 35 -5.00 0.26 6.86
N ARG A 36 -5.77 -0.80 6.88
CA ARG A 36 -7.18 -0.72 7.27
C ARG A 36 -7.32 -0.33 8.74
N GLU A 37 -6.43 -0.83 9.59
CA GLU A 37 -6.45 -0.46 11.00
C GLU A 37 -6.12 1.02 11.19
N ALA A 38 -5.17 1.53 10.40
CA ALA A 38 -4.76 2.92 10.49
C ALA A 38 -5.81 3.87 9.89
N MET A 39 -6.46 3.46 8.80
CA MET A 39 -7.40 4.32 8.08
C MET A 39 -8.62 3.52 7.62
N PRO A 40 -9.49 3.07 8.54
CA PRO A 40 -10.59 2.18 8.17
C PRO A 40 -11.57 2.77 7.14
N GLU A 41 -11.72 4.07 7.12
CA GLU A 41 -12.64 4.72 6.20
C GLU A 41 -12.09 4.92 4.80
N ARG A 42 -10.77 4.75 4.63
CA ARG A 42 -10.10 5.02 3.37
C ARG A 42 -9.56 3.78 2.70
N VAL A 43 -9.60 2.65 3.39
CA VAL A 43 -8.97 1.42 2.92
C VAL A 43 -10.01 0.36 2.63
N THR A 44 -9.92 -0.21 1.44
CA THR A 44 -10.78 -1.32 1.03
C THR A 44 -9.91 -2.51 0.69
N LEU A 45 -10.18 -3.64 1.33
CA LEU A 45 -9.53 -4.89 0.98
C LEU A 45 -10.31 -5.58 -0.13
N HIS A 46 -9.57 -6.11 -1.09
CA HIS A 46 -10.17 -6.91 -2.15
C HIS A 46 -9.85 -8.36 -1.89
N GLU A 47 -10.86 -9.19 -1.89
CA GLU A 47 -10.71 -10.60 -1.60
C GLU A 47 -11.36 -11.44 -2.67
N SER A 48 -10.76 -12.60 -2.90
CA SER A 48 -11.28 -13.57 -3.86
C SER A 48 -11.55 -14.86 -3.12
N LYS A 49 -12.73 -15.41 -3.31
CA LYS A 49 -13.12 -16.66 -2.69
C LYS A 49 -13.34 -17.69 -3.78
N GLY A 50 -12.50 -18.70 -3.80
CA GLY A 50 -12.65 -19.79 -4.76
C GLY A 50 -13.90 -20.60 -4.49
N LEU A 51 -14.41 -21.25 -5.51
CA LEU A 51 -15.62 -22.05 -5.41
C LEU A 51 -15.53 -23.15 -4.33
N PHE A 52 -14.35 -23.70 -4.15
CA PHE A 52 -14.13 -24.76 -3.20
C PHE A 52 -13.25 -24.34 -2.02
N SER A 53 -12.95 -23.07 -1.92
CA SER A 53 -12.10 -22.56 -0.85
C SER A 53 -12.95 -22.04 0.28
N ARG A 54 -12.61 -22.43 1.49
CA ARG A 54 -13.29 -21.93 2.68
C ARG A 54 -12.77 -20.57 3.10
N ASN A 55 -11.55 -20.22 2.68
CA ASN A 55 -10.90 -18.98 3.08
C ASN A 55 -10.79 -18.05 1.89
N ALA A 56 -11.17 -16.79 2.11
CA ALA A 56 -10.96 -15.76 1.12
C ALA A 56 -9.49 -15.42 1.06
N LYS A 57 -9.00 -15.20 -0.16
CA LYS A 57 -7.62 -14.75 -0.37
C LYS A 57 -7.62 -13.26 -0.63
N THR A 58 -6.71 -12.55 0.00
CA THR A 58 -6.55 -11.12 -0.27
C THR A 58 -5.88 -10.96 -1.63
N THR A 59 -6.58 -10.32 -2.56
CA THR A 59 -6.09 -10.09 -3.90
C THR A 59 -5.60 -8.68 -4.11
N GLY A 60 -5.93 -7.76 -3.21
CA GLY A 60 -5.50 -6.39 -3.34
C GLY A 60 -6.00 -5.51 -2.23
N VAL A 61 -5.52 -4.27 -2.26
CA VAL A 61 -5.95 -3.24 -1.33
C VAL A 61 -6.02 -1.92 -2.08
N THR A 62 -7.01 -1.12 -1.75
CA THR A 62 -7.18 0.22 -2.30
C THR A 62 -7.20 1.23 -1.17
N VAL A 63 -6.43 2.30 -1.31
CA VAL A 63 -6.38 3.39 -0.34
C VAL A 63 -6.77 4.68 -1.06
N GLU A 64 -7.77 5.38 -0.53
CA GLU A 64 -8.20 6.63 -1.12
C GLU A 64 -7.73 7.81 -0.29
N LEU A 65 -6.90 8.64 -0.89
CA LEU A 65 -6.32 9.83 -0.24
C LEU A 65 -6.52 11.02 -1.16
N GLY A 66 -7.38 11.95 -0.75
CA GLY A 66 -7.67 13.11 -1.56
C GLY A 66 -8.22 12.70 -2.92
N GLU A 67 -7.56 13.12 -3.97
CA GLU A 67 -7.96 12.79 -5.34
C GLU A 67 -7.20 11.61 -5.91
N HIS A 68 -6.44 10.91 -5.08
CA HIS A 68 -5.66 9.76 -5.52
C HIS A 68 -6.21 8.46 -4.94
N ARG A 69 -6.20 7.44 -5.77
CA ARG A 69 -6.55 6.10 -5.34
C ARG A 69 -5.34 5.22 -5.55
N TYR A 70 -4.81 4.70 -4.45
CA TYR A 70 -3.63 3.84 -4.45
C TYR A 70 -4.10 2.40 -4.49
N ILE A 71 -3.70 1.67 -5.51
CA ILE A 71 -4.14 0.29 -5.72
C ILE A 71 -2.94 -0.62 -5.74
N LEU A 72 -2.95 -1.60 -4.85
CA LEU A 72 -1.92 -2.63 -4.82
C LEU A 72 -2.64 -3.96 -4.98
N SER A 73 -2.29 -4.72 -5.99
CA SER A 73 -3.01 -5.95 -6.30
C SER A 73 -2.06 -7.05 -6.76
N MET A 74 -2.57 -8.28 -6.74
CA MET A 74 -1.85 -9.42 -7.28
C MET A 74 -2.29 -9.65 -8.71
N ALA A 75 -1.34 -9.75 -9.61
CA ALA A 75 -1.59 -10.06 -11.00
C ALA A 75 -0.58 -11.08 -11.47
N ASN A 76 -1.05 -12.25 -11.84
CA ASN A 76 -0.18 -13.34 -12.33
C ASN A 76 0.93 -13.68 -11.33
N GLY A 77 0.59 -13.73 -10.05
CA GLY A 77 1.55 -14.07 -9.00
C GLY A 77 2.50 -12.96 -8.62
N ARG A 78 2.31 -11.77 -9.18
CA ARG A 78 3.17 -10.62 -8.90
C ARG A 78 2.37 -9.46 -8.36
N VAL A 79 3.02 -8.63 -7.57
CA VAL A 79 2.41 -7.41 -7.04
C VAL A 79 2.39 -6.36 -8.15
N GLN A 80 1.21 -5.80 -8.39
CA GLN A 80 1.02 -4.70 -9.32
C GLN A 80 0.60 -3.47 -8.54
N ALA A 81 1.30 -2.36 -8.75
CA ALA A 81 1.07 -1.11 -8.02
C ALA A 81 0.60 -0.04 -8.99
N GLN A 82 -0.52 0.58 -8.66
CA GLN A 82 -1.12 1.61 -9.52
C GLN A 82 -1.60 2.78 -8.68
N ILE A 83 -1.58 3.96 -9.28
CA ILE A 83 -2.17 5.15 -8.68
C ILE A 83 -3.13 5.75 -9.71
N ALA A 84 -4.38 5.90 -9.33
CA ALA A 84 -5.39 6.52 -10.17
C ALA A 84 -5.73 7.90 -9.63
N MET A 85 -5.97 8.84 -10.53
CA MET A 85 -6.49 10.14 -10.14
C MET A 85 -8.00 10.07 -10.29
N VAL A 86 -8.70 10.38 -9.21
CA VAL A 86 -10.16 10.31 -9.16
C VAL A 86 -10.70 11.64 -8.66
N VAL A 87 -11.52 12.27 -9.48
CA VAL A 87 -12.14 13.55 -9.13
C VAL A 87 -13.65 13.38 -9.22
N ARG A 88 -14.33 13.62 -8.11
CA ARG A 88 -15.80 13.51 -8.02
C ARG A 88 -16.30 12.16 -8.50
N GLY A 89 -15.58 11.10 -8.15
CA GLY A 89 -15.98 9.74 -8.51
C GLY A 89 -15.58 9.33 -9.93
N VAL A 90 -14.96 10.21 -10.69
CA VAL A 90 -14.54 9.91 -12.06
C VAL A 90 -13.03 9.68 -12.10
N THR A 91 -12.64 8.51 -12.61
CA THR A 91 -11.22 8.20 -12.78
C THR A 91 -10.71 8.92 -14.03
N LEU A 92 -9.76 9.82 -13.85
CA LEU A 92 -9.19 10.60 -14.94
C LEU A 92 -8.01 9.89 -15.61
N ASN A 93 -7.19 9.24 -14.82
CA ASN A 93 -6.09 8.44 -15.35
C ASN A 93 -5.64 7.42 -14.31
N THR A 94 -4.89 6.44 -14.77
CA THR A 94 -4.29 5.41 -13.91
C THR A 94 -2.88 5.18 -14.39
N LYS A 95 -1.93 5.20 -13.46
CA LYS A 95 -0.53 4.95 -13.76
C LYS A 95 -0.06 3.71 -13.03
N THR A 96 0.71 2.87 -13.71
CA THR A 96 1.38 1.73 -13.09
C THR A 96 2.79 2.16 -12.71
N LEU A 97 3.18 1.86 -11.48
CA LEU A 97 4.47 2.27 -10.93
C LEU A 97 5.22 1.07 -10.41
N PRO A 98 6.54 1.15 -10.33
CA PRO A 98 7.28 0.16 -9.55
C PRO A 98 6.78 0.19 -8.09
N PRO A 99 6.65 -0.96 -7.43
CA PRO A 99 6.15 -0.99 -6.06
C PRO A 99 6.91 -0.06 -5.10
N ALA A 100 8.22 0.04 -5.25
CA ALA A 100 9.02 0.93 -4.39
C ALA A 100 8.56 2.38 -4.50
N GLU A 101 8.31 2.85 -5.73
CA GLU A 101 7.84 4.22 -5.93
C GLU A 101 6.43 4.40 -5.41
N TRP A 102 5.59 3.40 -5.58
CA TRP A 102 4.22 3.43 -5.08
C TRP A 102 4.18 3.60 -3.56
N PHE A 103 4.99 2.81 -2.84
CA PHE A 103 5.06 2.90 -1.39
C PHE A 103 5.57 4.26 -0.94
N LEU A 104 6.56 4.78 -1.64
CA LEU A 104 7.11 6.09 -1.31
C LEU A 104 6.06 7.20 -1.49
N ARG A 105 5.33 7.16 -2.60
CA ARG A 105 4.28 8.15 -2.85
C ARG A 105 3.15 8.05 -1.85
N LEU A 106 2.74 6.84 -1.50
CA LEU A 106 1.73 6.64 -0.48
C LEU A 106 2.17 7.27 0.83
N ARG A 107 3.42 7.02 1.21
CA ARG A 107 3.96 7.59 2.44
C ARG A 107 3.99 9.11 2.40
N GLU A 108 4.44 9.68 1.29
CA GLU A 108 4.51 11.13 1.16
C GLU A 108 3.14 11.77 1.24
N GLU A 109 2.17 11.17 0.60
CA GLU A 109 0.82 11.75 0.61
C GLU A 109 0.18 11.61 1.99
N THR A 110 0.39 10.51 2.66
CA THR A 110 -0.15 10.35 4.02
C THR A 110 0.47 11.35 4.98
N GLN A 111 1.72 11.72 4.78
CA GLN A 111 2.37 12.72 5.63
C GLN A 111 1.78 14.12 5.48
N LYS A 112 1.07 14.36 4.39
CA LYS A 112 0.39 15.64 4.17
C LYS A 112 -1.02 15.66 4.74
N ALA A 113 -1.57 14.50 5.02
CA ALA A 113 -2.89 14.42 5.62
C ALA A 113 -2.77 14.64 7.11
N SER A 114 -3.77 15.07 7.79
CA SER A 114 -3.67 15.49 9.17
C SER A 114 -3.37 14.35 10.16
N GLU A 115 -4.32 13.99 10.96
CA GLU A 115 -4.09 13.05 12.05
C GLU A 115 -3.78 11.62 11.58
N TYR A 116 -4.34 11.23 10.46
CA TYR A 116 -4.11 9.88 9.94
C TYR A 116 -2.66 9.68 9.51
N ALA A 117 -1.98 10.77 9.15
CA ALA A 117 -0.63 10.67 8.63
C ALA A 117 0.35 10.06 9.62
N GLN A 118 0.29 10.51 10.86
CA GLN A 118 1.22 10.00 11.87
C GLN A 118 0.99 8.51 12.14
N SER A 119 -0.27 8.14 12.30
CA SER A 119 -0.60 6.75 12.58
C SER A 119 -0.17 5.83 11.45
N LEU A 120 -0.47 6.22 10.22
CA LEU A 120 -0.09 5.41 9.07
C LEU A 120 1.41 5.38 8.87
N SER A 121 2.07 6.52 8.99
CA SER A 121 3.52 6.59 8.82
C SER A 121 4.23 5.67 9.80
N GLN A 122 3.79 5.66 11.06
CA GLN A 122 4.35 4.77 12.06
C GLN A 122 4.09 3.30 11.72
N SER A 123 2.90 2.99 11.26
CA SER A 123 2.54 1.64 10.89
C SER A 123 3.36 1.14 9.71
N LEU A 124 3.56 2.01 8.71
CA LEU A 124 4.38 1.65 7.54
C LEU A 124 5.84 1.44 7.94
N ASP A 125 6.36 2.28 8.81
CA ASP A 125 7.74 2.13 9.27
C ASP A 125 7.91 0.81 10.00
N ARG A 126 6.99 0.46 10.89
CA ARG A 126 7.05 -0.81 11.60
C ARG A 126 6.92 -1.99 10.65
N PHE A 127 6.07 -1.88 9.66
CA PHE A 127 5.88 -2.96 8.68
C PHE A 127 7.15 -3.17 7.86
N MET A 128 7.79 -2.08 7.43
CA MET A 128 8.97 -2.16 6.59
C MET A 128 10.23 -2.58 7.35
N THR A 129 10.33 -2.24 8.61
CA THR A 129 11.51 -2.55 9.42
C THR A 129 11.33 -3.77 10.29
N GLY A 130 10.12 -4.14 10.54
CA GLY A 130 9.81 -5.32 11.35
C GLY A 130 9.78 -6.57 10.50
#